data_2d51514f9b5992797cbb9101f51ac690
#
_entry.id   2d51514f9b5992797cbb9101f51ac690
#
_cell.length_a   1.000
_cell.length_b   1.000
_cell.length_c   1.000
_cell.angle_alpha   90.00
_cell.angle_beta   90.00
_cell.angle_gamma   90.00
#
_symmetry.space_group_name_H-M   'P 1'
#
loop_
_entity.id
_entity.type
_entity.pdbx_description
1 polymer ?
#
loop_
_entity_poly.entity_id
_entity_poly.type
_entity_poly.pdbx_seq_one_letter_code
_entity_poly.pdbx_strand_id
1 'polypeptide(L)'
;FRSFFFLIFSLAFSSSLLAQDNYQQWVDDITARLDKTSQLIQQGNTDDARTEVQMAYFEVFENLEGPIRINFSAQKSYQMEATFGEIRKMIGEGASQKEIQAKIDQLKKELQEVLPSLVEGHQLNADGQHGVYDNQAIAPYWQQSFKTIDDLIAQGIDAYQNGDLANAKKLFQQAQYDGYKNSEMEMSIRQNRSAEISAAINQQFYNNHSFK
;
A
#
# COMPACT_ATOMS: atom_id res chain seq x y z
N PHE A 1 15.09 -53.20 19.90
CA PHE A 1 15.05 -52.51 18.60
C PHE A 1 13.62 -52.25 18.21
N ARG A 2 13.00 -51.22 18.80
CA ARG A 2 11.73 -50.61 18.34
C ARG A 2 11.63 -49.21 18.97
N SER A 3 11.21 -48.24 18.19
CA SER A 3 10.85 -46.85 18.58
C SER A 3 11.94 -45.83 18.36
N PHE A 4 12.00 -45.31 17.13
CA PHE A 4 12.42 -43.93 16.86
C PHE A 4 11.92 -43.51 15.45
N PHE A 5 10.61 -43.31 15.30
CA PHE A 5 10.08 -42.76 14.07
C PHE A 5 8.70 -42.10 14.31
N PHE A 6 8.66 -41.07 15.13
CA PHE A 6 7.45 -40.21 15.21
C PHE A 6 7.84 -38.91 15.91
N LEU A 7 8.47 -38.00 15.23
CA LEU A 7 8.52 -36.58 15.65
C LEU A 7 9.13 -35.67 14.58
N ILE A 8 8.63 -35.68 13.34
CA ILE A 8 8.91 -34.63 12.38
C ILE A 8 7.62 -34.43 11.53
N PHE A 9 6.56 -33.93 12.14
CA PHE A 9 5.40 -33.48 11.36
C PHE A 9 4.55 -32.42 12.10
N SER A 10 5.20 -31.44 12.72
CA SER A 10 4.48 -30.41 13.47
C SER A 10 5.00 -28.98 13.32
N LEU A 11 5.86 -28.69 12.33
CA LEU A 11 6.48 -27.36 12.21
C LEU A 11 6.09 -26.59 10.94
N ALA A 12 5.25 -27.14 10.07
CA ALA A 12 4.85 -26.47 8.82
C ALA A 12 3.52 -25.69 8.91
N PHE A 13 2.83 -25.69 10.04
CA PHE A 13 1.52 -25.05 10.21
C PHE A 13 1.55 -23.67 10.88
N SER A 14 2.70 -23.23 11.40
CA SER A 14 2.74 -22.04 12.24
C SER A 14 2.88 -20.71 11.47
N SER A 15 3.45 -20.72 10.27
CA SER A 15 3.67 -19.48 9.51
C SER A 15 2.41 -18.95 8.82
N SER A 16 1.51 -19.82 8.38
CA SER A 16 0.25 -19.40 7.76
C SER A 16 -0.70 -18.73 8.77
N LEU A 17 -0.70 -19.19 10.02
CA LEU A 17 -1.54 -18.60 11.06
C LEU A 17 -1.12 -17.17 11.41
N LEU A 18 0.17 -16.89 11.50
CA LEU A 18 0.67 -15.56 11.88
C LEU A 18 0.38 -14.49 10.81
N ALA A 19 0.43 -14.84 9.53
CA ALA A 19 0.11 -13.90 8.46
C ALA A 19 -1.41 -13.68 8.32
N GLN A 20 -2.22 -14.72 8.56
CA GLN A 20 -3.67 -14.63 8.59
C GLN A 20 -4.15 -13.70 9.71
N ASP A 21 -3.56 -13.83 10.90
CA ASP A 21 -3.87 -12.97 12.04
C ASP A 21 -3.57 -11.49 11.74
N ASN A 22 -2.49 -11.20 11.01
CA ASN A 22 -2.14 -9.84 10.65
C ASN A 22 -3.14 -9.17 9.69
N TYR A 23 -3.60 -9.83 8.63
CA TYR A 23 -4.56 -9.24 7.68
C TYR A 23 -5.91 -8.97 8.33
N GLN A 24 -6.41 -9.92 9.11
CA GLN A 24 -7.63 -9.72 9.88
C GLN A 24 -7.48 -8.55 10.85
N GLN A 25 -6.39 -8.49 11.59
CA GLN A 25 -6.11 -7.42 12.55
C GLN A 25 -6.07 -6.05 11.85
N TRP A 26 -5.40 -5.93 10.69
CA TRP A 26 -5.36 -4.67 9.95
C TRP A 26 -6.72 -4.24 9.45
N VAL A 27 -7.56 -5.17 8.97
CA VAL A 27 -8.94 -4.87 8.56
C VAL A 27 -9.77 -4.43 9.77
N ASP A 28 -9.60 -5.06 10.91
CA ASP A 28 -10.27 -4.69 12.16
C ASP A 28 -9.84 -3.32 12.66
N ASP A 29 -8.53 -3.00 12.60
CA ASP A 29 -7.98 -1.71 12.99
C ASP A 29 -8.51 -0.58 12.08
N ILE A 30 -8.53 -0.77 10.75
CA ILE A 30 -9.10 0.20 9.82
C ILE A 30 -10.59 0.40 10.13
N THR A 31 -11.33 -0.69 10.34
CA THR A 31 -12.76 -0.65 10.67
C THR A 31 -13.01 0.15 11.95
N ALA A 32 -12.24 -0.09 13.00
CA ALA A 32 -12.34 0.63 14.27
C ALA A 32 -12.07 2.15 14.09
N ARG A 33 -11.07 2.51 13.28
CA ARG A 33 -10.76 3.92 12.98
C ARG A 33 -11.87 4.59 12.16
N LEU A 34 -12.48 3.88 11.21
CA LEU A 34 -13.61 4.39 10.44
C LEU A 34 -14.86 4.55 11.32
N ASP A 35 -15.09 3.65 12.27
CA ASP A 35 -16.16 3.80 13.26
C ASP A 35 -15.92 5.00 14.18
N LYS A 36 -14.69 5.20 14.63
CA LYS A 36 -14.29 6.39 15.40
C LYS A 36 -14.47 7.67 14.56
N THR A 37 -14.13 7.65 13.29
CA THR A 37 -14.40 8.77 12.35
C THR A 37 -15.88 9.14 12.36
N SER A 38 -16.77 8.14 12.24
CA SER A 38 -18.23 8.36 12.28
C SER A 38 -18.68 9.00 13.59
N GLN A 39 -18.15 8.55 14.73
CA GLN A 39 -18.44 9.13 16.04
C GLN A 39 -17.97 10.59 16.15
N LEU A 40 -16.77 10.89 15.66
CA LEU A 40 -16.22 12.24 15.67
C LEU A 40 -17.06 13.21 14.81
N ILE A 41 -17.54 12.76 13.65
CA ILE A 41 -18.47 13.53 12.81
C ILE A 41 -19.78 13.83 13.56
N GLN A 42 -20.36 12.84 14.26
CA GLN A 42 -21.57 13.03 15.07
C GLN A 42 -21.38 14.05 16.18
N GLN A 43 -20.15 14.17 16.72
CA GLN A 43 -19.77 15.12 17.77
C GLN A 43 -19.41 16.51 17.21
N GLY A 44 -19.37 16.68 15.89
CA GLY A 44 -18.94 17.93 15.23
C GLY A 44 -17.43 18.12 15.18
N ASN A 45 -16.62 17.11 15.55
CA ASN A 45 -15.16 17.16 15.57
C ASN A 45 -14.59 16.79 14.20
N THR A 46 -14.77 17.66 13.20
CA THR A 46 -14.43 17.39 11.80
C THR A 46 -12.92 17.26 11.56
N ASP A 47 -12.08 18.02 12.25
CA ASP A 47 -10.62 17.97 12.10
C ASP A 47 -10.05 16.65 12.64
N ASP A 48 -10.53 16.21 13.80
CA ASP A 48 -10.15 14.91 14.35
C ASP A 48 -10.66 13.77 13.48
N ALA A 49 -11.88 13.87 12.92
CA ALA A 49 -12.42 12.89 12.00
C ALA A 49 -11.58 12.74 10.73
N ARG A 50 -11.12 13.86 10.16
CA ARG A 50 -10.21 13.86 9.00
C ARG A 50 -8.86 13.22 9.33
N THR A 51 -8.33 13.52 10.51
CA THR A 51 -7.09 12.94 11.01
C THR A 51 -7.23 11.43 11.16
N GLU A 52 -8.32 10.94 11.74
CA GLU A 52 -8.55 9.52 11.94
C GLU A 52 -8.63 8.72 10.62
N VAL A 53 -9.28 9.28 9.58
CA VAL A 53 -9.28 8.69 8.23
C VAL A 53 -7.87 8.64 7.65
N GLN A 54 -7.09 9.71 7.85
CA GLN A 54 -5.71 9.78 7.37
C GLN A 54 -4.83 8.73 8.07
N MET A 55 -4.99 8.54 9.37
CA MET A 55 -4.25 7.53 10.13
C MET A 55 -4.67 6.11 9.72
N ALA A 56 -5.97 5.87 9.47
CA ALA A 56 -6.45 4.60 8.94
C ALA A 56 -5.78 4.23 7.61
N TYR A 57 -5.56 5.21 6.75
CA TYR A 57 -4.85 5.01 5.48
C TYR A 57 -3.35 4.78 5.71
N PHE A 58 -2.62 5.77 6.25
CA PHE A 58 -1.16 5.75 6.29
C PHE A 58 -0.57 4.73 7.26
N GLU A 59 -1.20 4.49 8.40
CA GLU A 59 -0.66 3.57 9.39
C GLU A 59 -1.04 2.11 9.11
N VAL A 60 -2.21 1.89 8.49
CA VAL A 60 -2.75 0.54 8.39
C VAL A 60 -2.98 0.11 6.93
N PHE A 61 -3.77 0.87 6.14
CA PHE A 61 -4.16 0.45 4.80
C PHE A 61 -2.98 0.33 3.83
N GLU A 62 -1.95 1.15 3.95
CA GLU A 62 -0.72 1.01 3.13
C GLU A 62 -0.08 -0.38 3.25
N ASN A 63 -0.28 -1.09 4.36
CA ASN A 63 0.19 -2.47 4.51
C ASN A 63 -0.66 -3.49 3.73
N LEU A 64 -1.90 -3.13 3.38
CA LEU A 64 -2.81 -3.96 2.60
C LEU A 64 -2.74 -3.71 1.10
N GLU A 65 -2.26 -2.55 0.65
CA GLU A 65 -2.23 -2.18 -0.77
C GLU A 65 -1.55 -3.22 -1.66
N GLY A 66 -0.33 -3.62 -1.30
CA GLY A 66 0.43 -4.62 -2.04
C GLY A 66 -0.26 -5.99 -2.06
N PRO A 67 -0.60 -6.56 -0.90
CA PRO A 67 -1.39 -7.77 -0.83
C PRO A 67 -2.68 -7.74 -1.64
N ILE A 68 -3.45 -6.64 -1.62
CA ILE A 68 -4.68 -6.49 -2.42
C ILE A 68 -4.35 -6.50 -3.92
N ARG A 69 -3.31 -5.78 -4.35
CA ARG A 69 -2.87 -5.76 -5.76
C ARG A 69 -2.54 -7.13 -6.30
N ILE A 70 -1.85 -7.94 -5.50
CA ILE A 70 -1.36 -9.26 -5.90
C ILE A 70 -2.48 -10.31 -5.85
N ASN A 71 -3.25 -10.34 -4.76
CA ASN A 71 -4.19 -11.42 -4.50
C ASN A 71 -5.62 -11.12 -4.96
N PHE A 72 -5.93 -9.86 -5.26
CA PHE A 72 -7.25 -9.45 -5.74
C PHE A 72 -7.15 -8.69 -7.07
N SER A 73 -6.79 -7.40 -7.04
CA SER A 73 -6.46 -6.61 -8.23
C SER A 73 -5.83 -5.26 -7.89
N ALA A 74 -4.98 -4.75 -8.78
CA ALA A 74 -4.44 -3.40 -8.67
C ALA A 74 -5.54 -2.33 -8.71
N GLN A 75 -6.55 -2.52 -9.58
CA GLN A 75 -7.69 -1.61 -9.69
C GLN A 75 -8.45 -1.49 -8.38
N LYS A 76 -8.66 -2.61 -7.66
CA LYS A 76 -9.37 -2.60 -6.37
C LYS A 76 -8.58 -1.83 -5.31
N SER A 77 -7.26 -2.04 -5.24
CA SER A 77 -6.40 -1.29 -4.33
C SER A 77 -6.52 0.22 -4.55
N TYR A 78 -6.41 0.68 -5.81
CA TYR A 78 -6.57 2.10 -6.14
C TYR A 78 -7.95 2.66 -5.83
N GLN A 79 -9.02 1.89 -6.07
CA GLN A 79 -10.37 2.31 -5.73
C GLN A 79 -10.54 2.52 -4.22
N MET A 80 -9.99 1.61 -3.41
CA MET A 80 -10.05 1.71 -1.96
C MET A 80 -9.20 2.90 -1.44
N GLU A 81 -8.00 3.10 -1.97
CA GLU A 81 -7.16 4.27 -1.68
C GLU A 81 -7.93 5.58 -1.99
N ALA A 82 -8.52 5.67 -3.19
CA ALA A 82 -9.32 6.84 -3.59
C ALA A 82 -10.49 7.08 -2.63
N THR A 83 -11.13 6.02 -2.11
CA THR A 83 -12.24 6.14 -1.18
C THR A 83 -11.83 6.77 0.16
N PHE A 84 -10.64 6.48 0.70
CA PHE A 84 -10.11 7.20 1.87
C PHE A 84 -9.96 8.70 1.59
N GLY A 85 -9.43 9.05 0.41
CA GLY A 85 -9.32 10.44 -0.03
C GLY A 85 -10.68 11.13 -0.17
N GLU A 86 -11.68 10.44 -0.75
CA GLU A 86 -13.04 10.95 -0.88
C GLU A 86 -13.70 11.19 0.48
N ILE A 87 -13.64 10.24 1.41
CA ILE A 87 -14.19 10.39 2.76
C ILE A 87 -13.58 11.62 3.43
N ARG A 88 -12.26 11.77 3.39
CA ARG A 88 -11.54 12.90 3.98
C ARG A 88 -11.95 14.23 3.34
N LYS A 89 -12.14 14.26 2.02
CA LYS A 89 -12.61 15.44 1.27
C LYS A 89 -14.04 15.78 1.68
N MET A 90 -14.96 14.82 1.69
CA MET A 90 -16.36 15.00 2.07
C MET A 90 -16.50 15.60 3.48
N ILE A 91 -15.69 15.13 4.45
CA ILE A 91 -15.66 15.69 5.80
C ILE A 91 -15.22 17.18 5.75
N GLY A 92 -14.16 17.49 5.00
CA GLY A 92 -13.62 18.85 4.89
C GLY A 92 -14.55 19.83 4.17
N GLU A 93 -15.37 19.34 3.25
CA GLU A 93 -16.35 20.13 2.48
C GLU A 93 -17.71 20.25 3.20
N GLY A 94 -17.87 19.58 4.34
CA GLY A 94 -19.12 19.64 5.12
C GLY A 94 -20.27 18.85 4.49
N ALA A 95 -19.97 17.77 3.77
CA ALA A 95 -20.99 16.86 3.25
C ALA A 95 -21.88 16.29 4.38
N SER A 96 -23.08 15.85 4.04
CA SER A 96 -23.99 15.33 5.06
C SER A 96 -23.40 14.09 5.74
N GLN A 97 -23.67 13.93 7.04
CA GLN A 97 -23.25 12.76 7.80
C GLN A 97 -23.71 11.44 7.15
N LYS A 98 -24.92 11.45 6.54
CA LYS A 98 -25.45 10.27 5.86
C LYS A 98 -24.63 9.87 4.64
N GLU A 99 -24.16 10.84 3.85
CA GLU A 99 -23.34 10.59 2.66
C GLU A 99 -21.96 10.08 3.06
N ILE A 100 -21.36 10.69 4.07
CA ILE A 100 -20.07 10.25 4.59
C ILE A 100 -20.17 8.83 5.16
N GLN A 101 -21.22 8.54 5.94
CA GLN A 101 -21.45 7.21 6.49
C GLN A 101 -21.60 6.15 5.40
N ALA A 102 -22.33 6.47 4.32
CA ALA A 102 -22.48 5.54 3.19
C ALA A 102 -21.12 5.19 2.53
N LYS A 103 -20.21 6.17 2.43
CA LYS A 103 -18.84 5.91 1.92
C LYS A 103 -18.01 5.09 2.89
N ILE A 104 -18.11 5.35 4.18
CA ILE A 104 -17.45 4.55 5.22
C ILE A 104 -17.96 3.10 5.18
N ASP A 105 -19.26 2.89 5.10
CA ASP A 105 -19.84 1.55 5.04
C ASP A 105 -19.44 0.80 3.77
N GLN A 106 -19.36 1.53 2.63
CA GLN A 106 -18.84 0.98 1.38
C GLN A 106 -17.40 0.48 1.56
N LEU A 107 -16.51 1.31 2.11
CA LEU A 107 -15.09 0.97 2.31
C LEU A 107 -14.93 -0.22 3.26
N LYS A 108 -15.69 -0.23 4.37
CA LYS A 108 -15.70 -1.37 5.31
C LYS A 108 -16.14 -2.68 4.64
N LYS A 109 -17.17 -2.62 3.78
CA LYS A 109 -17.60 -3.77 3.00
C LYS A 109 -16.51 -4.24 2.03
N GLU A 110 -15.84 -3.33 1.34
CA GLU A 110 -14.76 -3.64 0.41
C GLU A 110 -13.55 -4.29 1.10
N LEU A 111 -13.22 -3.85 2.32
CA LEU A 111 -12.19 -4.50 3.15
C LEU A 111 -12.55 -5.96 3.47
N GLN A 112 -13.79 -6.22 3.83
CA GLN A 112 -14.27 -7.59 4.08
C GLN A 112 -14.32 -8.46 2.82
N GLU A 113 -14.60 -7.86 1.65
CA GLU A 113 -14.59 -8.57 0.35
C GLU A 113 -13.19 -9.05 -0.06
N VAL A 114 -12.15 -8.25 0.20
CA VAL A 114 -10.79 -8.61 -0.18
C VAL A 114 -10.11 -9.56 0.81
N LEU A 115 -10.51 -9.53 2.07
CA LEU A 115 -9.85 -10.26 3.15
C LEU A 115 -9.67 -11.77 2.89
N PRO A 116 -10.65 -12.54 2.38
CA PRO A 116 -10.44 -13.96 2.07
C PRO A 116 -9.31 -14.18 1.06
N SER A 117 -9.22 -13.33 0.04
CA SER A 117 -8.16 -13.42 -0.97
C SER A 117 -6.78 -13.12 -0.38
N LEU A 118 -6.69 -12.28 0.65
CA LEU A 118 -5.44 -11.99 1.35
C LEU A 118 -5.00 -13.15 2.24
N VAL A 119 -5.96 -13.79 2.89
CA VAL A 119 -5.71 -14.92 3.79
C VAL A 119 -5.35 -16.20 3.02
N GLU A 120 -6.03 -16.47 1.91
CA GLU A 120 -5.83 -17.67 1.08
C GLU A 120 -4.78 -17.46 -0.02
N GLY A 121 -4.46 -16.20 -0.32
CA GLY A 121 -3.61 -15.81 -1.43
C GLY A 121 -2.12 -16.06 -1.20
N HIS A 122 -1.31 -15.67 -2.16
CA HIS A 122 0.14 -15.69 -2.04
C HIS A 122 0.58 -14.78 -0.90
N GLN A 123 1.01 -15.40 0.16
CA GLN A 123 1.72 -14.72 1.21
C GLN A 123 3.02 -14.19 0.60
N LEU A 124 3.23 -12.89 0.63
CA LEU A 124 4.55 -12.32 0.42
C LEU A 124 5.41 -12.72 1.63
N ASN A 125 5.78 -13.99 1.71
CA ASN A 125 6.62 -14.47 2.77
C ASN A 125 8.00 -13.84 2.56
N ALA A 126 8.49 -13.13 3.55
CA ALA A 126 9.90 -12.81 3.65
C ALA A 126 10.79 -14.07 3.55
N ASP A 127 10.21 -15.23 3.83
CA ASP A 127 10.79 -16.57 3.70
C ASP A 127 10.53 -17.23 2.33
N GLY A 128 9.82 -16.55 1.40
CA GLY A 128 9.61 -17.04 0.04
C GLY A 128 10.98 -17.18 -0.61
N GLN A 129 11.32 -18.40 -0.93
CA GLN A 129 12.46 -18.84 -1.72
C GLN A 129 13.14 -17.68 -2.44
N HIS A 130 14.03 -16.99 -1.74
CA HIS A 130 15.07 -16.23 -2.38
C HIS A 130 15.88 -17.28 -3.15
N GLY A 131 15.52 -17.50 -4.41
CA GLY A 131 16.48 -18.07 -5.32
C GLY A 131 17.78 -17.34 -5.04
N VAL A 132 18.87 -18.05 -4.95
CA VAL A 132 20.20 -17.45 -4.78
C VAL A 132 20.32 -16.43 -5.90
N TYR A 133 19.89 -15.19 -5.63
CA TYR A 133 20.11 -14.10 -6.56
C TYR A 133 21.63 -13.93 -6.56
N ASP A 134 22.24 -14.22 -7.70
CA ASP A 134 23.55 -13.71 -7.98
C ASP A 134 23.50 -12.20 -7.68
N ASN A 135 24.22 -11.78 -6.65
CA ASN A 135 24.24 -10.39 -6.19
C ASN A 135 24.72 -9.40 -7.28
N GLN A 136 25.02 -9.88 -8.49
CA GLN A 136 25.47 -9.13 -9.63
C GLN A 136 24.41 -8.91 -10.71
N ALA A 137 23.25 -9.61 -10.67
CA ALA A 137 22.20 -9.46 -11.67
C ALA A 137 20.89 -9.01 -11.02
N ILE A 138 20.42 -7.82 -11.41
CA ILE A 138 19.05 -7.39 -11.11
C ILE A 138 18.08 -8.29 -11.89
N ALA A 139 17.10 -8.89 -11.22
CA ALA A 139 16.09 -9.72 -11.88
C ALA A 139 15.48 -8.98 -13.07
N PRO A 140 15.23 -9.64 -14.22
CA PRO A 140 14.74 -8.99 -15.45
C PRO A 140 13.50 -8.12 -15.23
N TYR A 141 12.62 -8.54 -14.33
CA TYR A 141 11.44 -7.78 -13.94
C TYR A 141 11.81 -6.39 -13.36
N TRP A 142 12.77 -6.34 -12.43
CA TRP A 142 13.23 -5.09 -11.84
C TRP A 142 14.03 -4.23 -12.81
N GLN A 143 14.71 -4.83 -13.79
CA GLN A 143 15.40 -4.07 -14.85
C GLN A 143 14.41 -3.20 -15.63
N GLN A 144 13.24 -3.72 -15.97
CA GLN A 144 12.22 -2.95 -16.65
C GLN A 144 11.68 -1.81 -15.78
N SER A 145 11.43 -2.06 -14.49
CA SER A 145 10.97 -1.04 -13.55
C SER A 145 12.01 0.07 -13.38
N PHE A 146 13.29 -0.27 -13.20
CA PHE A 146 14.38 0.69 -13.16
C PHE A 146 14.46 1.50 -14.44
N LYS A 147 14.39 0.84 -15.60
CA LYS A 147 14.41 1.53 -16.89
C LYS A 147 13.24 2.53 -17.02
N THR A 148 12.06 2.17 -16.59
CA THR A 148 10.91 3.08 -16.60
C THR A 148 11.15 4.31 -15.72
N ILE A 149 11.71 4.12 -14.52
CA ILE A 149 12.06 5.21 -13.61
C ILE A 149 13.12 6.12 -14.25
N ASP A 150 14.20 5.55 -14.73
CA ASP A 150 15.32 6.30 -15.32
C ASP A 150 14.89 7.11 -16.54
N ASP A 151 14.14 6.49 -17.46
CA ASP A 151 13.63 7.14 -18.67
C ASP A 151 12.70 8.32 -18.33
N LEU A 152 11.81 8.15 -17.37
CA LEU A 152 10.86 9.21 -16.97
C LEU A 152 11.55 10.33 -16.19
N ILE A 153 12.54 10.01 -15.36
CA ILE A 153 13.36 11.02 -14.67
C ILE A 153 14.19 11.81 -15.68
N ALA A 154 14.84 11.15 -16.64
CA ALA A 154 15.60 11.82 -17.68
C ALA A 154 14.73 12.80 -18.49
N GLN A 155 13.57 12.33 -18.97
CA GLN A 155 12.60 13.19 -19.67
C GLN A 155 12.10 14.35 -18.79
N GLY A 156 11.89 14.10 -17.48
CA GLY A 156 11.50 15.14 -16.53
C GLY A 156 12.58 16.21 -16.36
N ILE A 157 13.85 15.82 -16.31
CA ILE A 157 14.99 16.74 -16.25
C ILE A 157 15.05 17.58 -17.52
N ASP A 158 14.94 16.96 -18.70
CA ASP A 158 14.94 17.66 -19.98
C ASP A 158 13.78 18.68 -20.07
N ALA A 159 12.59 18.29 -19.68
CA ALA A 159 11.43 19.19 -19.62
C ALA A 159 11.68 20.37 -18.66
N TYR A 160 12.25 20.11 -17.49
CA TYR A 160 12.59 21.14 -16.51
C TYR A 160 13.61 22.13 -17.06
N GLN A 161 14.68 21.64 -17.69
CA GLN A 161 15.72 22.48 -18.30
C GLN A 161 15.19 23.34 -19.45
N ASN A 162 14.19 22.86 -20.16
CA ASN A 162 13.50 23.60 -21.23
C ASN A 162 12.41 24.56 -20.71
N GLY A 163 12.22 24.65 -19.39
CA GLY A 163 11.22 25.54 -18.78
C GLY A 163 9.78 24.99 -18.78
N ASP A 164 9.56 23.75 -19.23
CA ASP A 164 8.25 23.10 -19.19
C ASP A 164 8.04 22.42 -17.82
N LEU A 165 7.83 23.27 -16.81
CA LEU A 165 7.71 22.82 -15.41
C LEU A 165 6.49 21.90 -15.19
N ALA A 166 5.40 22.13 -15.92
CA ALA A 166 4.18 21.32 -15.79
C ALA A 166 4.42 19.88 -16.26
N ASN A 167 5.06 19.72 -17.41
CA ASN A 167 5.41 18.41 -17.95
C ASN A 167 6.50 17.72 -17.11
N ALA A 168 7.51 18.48 -16.66
CA ALA A 168 8.55 17.96 -15.76
C ALA A 168 7.93 17.34 -14.50
N LYS A 169 7.02 18.06 -13.83
CA LYS A 169 6.30 17.59 -12.65
C LYS A 169 5.51 16.31 -12.92
N LYS A 170 4.79 16.28 -14.05
CA LYS A 170 4.04 15.09 -14.47
C LYS A 170 4.95 13.88 -14.68
N LEU A 171 6.08 14.05 -15.34
CA LEU A 171 7.03 12.98 -15.63
C LEU A 171 7.66 12.43 -14.33
N PHE A 172 8.03 13.28 -13.38
CA PHE A 172 8.52 12.83 -12.08
C PHE A 172 7.44 12.09 -11.26
N GLN A 173 6.19 12.54 -11.33
CA GLN A 173 5.08 11.81 -10.73
C GLN A 173 4.87 10.44 -11.39
N GLN A 174 4.94 10.36 -12.72
CA GLN A 174 4.85 9.09 -13.43
C GLN A 174 6.01 8.14 -13.05
N ALA A 175 7.24 8.63 -12.89
CA ALA A 175 8.36 7.81 -12.43
C ALA A 175 8.07 7.17 -11.06
N GLN A 176 7.48 7.93 -10.14
CA GLN A 176 7.07 7.40 -8.83
C GLN A 176 5.95 6.37 -8.98
N TYR A 177 4.86 6.71 -9.70
CA TYR A 177 3.69 5.84 -9.76
C TYR A 177 3.92 4.63 -10.66
N ASP A 178 4.35 4.82 -11.91
CA ASP A 178 4.44 3.73 -12.88
C ASP A 178 5.69 2.88 -12.69
N GLY A 179 6.80 3.50 -12.34
CA GLY A 179 8.08 2.81 -12.17
C GLY A 179 8.30 2.23 -10.78
N TYR A 180 7.89 2.94 -9.72
CA TYR A 180 8.21 2.56 -8.35
C TYR A 180 7.03 1.90 -7.62
N LYS A 181 5.85 2.54 -7.58
CA LYS A 181 4.69 2.02 -6.85
C LYS A 181 3.96 0.91 -7.61
N ASN A 182 3.56 1.16 -8.85
CA ASN A 182 2.78 0.20 -9.65
C ASN A 182 3.56 -1.04 -10.07
N SER A 183 4.89 -0.97 -10.06
CA SER A 183 5.75 -2.12 -10.27
C SER A 183 5.92 -3.00 -9.03
N GLU A 184 5.34 -2.60 -7.89
CA GLU A 184 5.52 -3.24 -6.59
C GLU A 184 6.96 -3.15 -6.01
N MET A 185 7.82 -2.33 -6.61
CA MET A 185 9.19 -2.13 -6.14
C MET A 185 9.19 -1.54 -4.72
N GLU A 186 8.29 -0.59 -4.46
CA GLU A 186 8.10 -0.01 -3.12
C GLU A 186 7.80 -1.08 -2.07
N MET A 187 6.84 -1.94 -2.36
CA MET A 187 6.44 -3.02 -1.45
C MET A 187 7.58 -4.02 -1.25
N SER A 188 8.26 -4.40 -2.33
CA SER A 188 9.41 -5.30 -2.27
C SER A 188 10.54 -4.74 -1.40
N ILE A 189 10.85 -3.44 -1.53
CA ILE A 189 11.87 -2.78 -0.70
C ILE A 189 11.41 -2.73 0.76
N ARG A 190 10.16 -2.36 1.01
CA ARG A 190 9.59 -2.26 2.36
C ARG A 190 9.66 -3.59 3.11
N GLN A 191 9.36 -4.69 2.43
CA GLN A 191 9.34 -6.02 3.01
C GLN A 191 10.73 -6.67 3.14
N ASN A 192 11.58 -6.51 2.11
CA ASN A 192 12.85 -7.22 2.04
C ASN A 192 14.05 -6.40 2.53
N ARG A 193 13.86 -5.10 2.79
CA ARG A 193 14.92 -4.20 3.29
C ARG A 193 14.47 -3.48 4.56
N SER A 194 13.72 -2.38 4.42
CA SER A 194 13.09 -1.72 5.56
C SER A 194 12.03 -0.70 5.11
N ALA A 195 11.08 -0.42 6.00
CA ALA A 195 10.09 0.63 5.80
C ALA A 195 10.74 2.02 5.71
N GLU A 196 11.83 2.25 6.44
CA GLU A 196 12.57 3.53 6.44
C GLU A 196 13.22 3.79 5.09
N ILE A 197 13.81 2.76 4.46
CA ILE A 197 14.39 2.89 3.11
C ILE A 197 13.28 3.22 2.10
N SER A 198 12.15 2.51 2.15
CA SER A 198 11.01 2.80 1.29
C SER A 198 10.48 4.22 1.48
N ALA A 199 10.34 4.68 2.72
CA ALA A 199 9.92 6.05 3.03
C ALA A 199 10.92 7.10 2.52
N ALA A 200 12.23 6.85 2.65
CA ALA A 200 13.26 7.74 2.13
C ALA A 200 13.21 7.87 0.59
N ILE A 201 12.97 6.77 -0.12
CA ILE A 201 12.80 6.76 -1.58
C ILE A 201 11.54 7.57 -1.97
N ASN A 202 10.41 7.34 -1.31
CA ASN A 202 9.19 8.12 -1.52
C ASN A 202 9.42 9.62 -1.29
N GLN A 203 10.17 9.98 -0.26
CA GLN A 203 10.50 11.37 0.01
C GLN A 203 11.35 11.99 -1.12
N GLN A 204 12.26 11.25 -1.73
CA GLN A 204 13.04 11.73 -2.87
C GLN A 204 12.14 11.98 -4.09
N PHE A 205 11.23 11.05 -4.42
CA PHE A 205 10.25 11.27 -5.47
C PHE A 205 9.40 12.51 -5.20
N TYR A 206 8.89 12.66 -3.97
CA TYR A 206 8.13 13.84 -3.57
C TYR A 206 8.92 15.14 -3.76
N ASN A 207 10.17 15.17 -3.35
CA ASN A 207 11.04 16.33 -3.52
C ASN A 207 11.24 16.67 -5.01
N ASN A 208 11.40 15.65 -5.86
CA ASN A 208 11.61 15.83 -7.30
C ASN A 208 10.42 16.48 -8.02
N HIS A 209 9.19 16.34 -7.54
CA HIS A 209 8.01 16.94 -8.18
C HIS A 209 7.35 18.05 -7.34
N SER A 210 7.94 18.46 -6.22
CA SER A 210 7.41 19.52 -5.35
C SER A 210 8.02 20.91 -5.60
N PHE A 211 8.81 21.08 -6.64
CA PHE A 211 9.35 22.40 -7.02
C PHE A 211 8.24 23.37 -7.47
N LYS A 212 8.47 24.67 -7.21
CA LYS A 212 7.54 25.77 -7.53
C LYS A 212 7.85 26.38 -8.86
#